data_733cd039aa9631e58a9ecbbd88dce9b3
#
_entry.id   733cd039aa9631e58a9ecbbd88dce9b3
#
_cell.length_a   1.000
_cell.length_b   1.000
_cell.length_c   1.000
_cell.angle_alpha   90.00
_cell.angle_beta   90.00
_cell.angle_gamma   90.00
#
_symmetry.space_group_name_H-M   'P 1'
#
loop_
_entity.id
_entity.type
_entity.pdbx_description
1 polymer ?
#
loop_
_entity_poly.entity_id
_entity_poly.type
_entity_poly.pdbx_seq_one_letter_code
_entity_poly.pdbx_strand_id
1 'polypeptide(L)'
;MRKVNIGLTQEQRQGSCELLNRVLSDSYLLQIKTKKYHWDVTGPEFRSIHQLLQEQYEMLDENIDATAERTRALGGFPVGTAEGFLKYASI
;
A
#
# COMPACT_ATOMS: atom_id res chain seq x y z
N MET A 1 7.56 20.07 0.67
CA MET A 1 7.20 19.27 -0.52
C MET A 1 8.00 19.76 -1.72
N ARG A 2 8.50 18.85 -2.55
CA ARG A 2 9.28 19.19 -3.74
C ARG A 2 8.41 19.93 -4.75
N LYS A 3 8.99 20.93 -5.42
CA LYS A 3 8.29 21.68 -6.44
C LYS A 3 8.16 20.83 -7.72
N VAL A 4 6.94 20.68 -8.22
CA VAL A 4 6.64 19.87 -9.41
C VAL A 4 5.69 20.65 -10.31
N ASN A 5 6.00 20.69 -11.59
CA ASN A 5 5.21 21.45 -12.57
C ASN A 5 4.32 20.49 -13.38
N ILE A 6 3.17 20.13 -12.81
CA ILE A 6 2.21 19.20 -13.43
C ILE A 6 0.79 19.75 -13.49
N GLY A 7 0.64 21.08 -13.38
CA GLY A 7 -0.67 21.75 -13.46
C GLY A 7 -1.49 21.69 -12.19
N LEU A 8 -0.92 21.21 -11.07
CA LEU A 8 -1.59 21.15 -9.79
C LEU A 8 -0.94 22.12 -8.80
N THR A 9 -1.74 22.71 -7.91
CA THR A 9 -1.20 23.54 -6.84
C THR A 9 -0.49 22.66 -5.81
N GLN A 10 0.37 23.28 -4.98
CA GLN A 10 1.03 22.57 -3.90
C GLN A 10 0.01 21.96 -2.92
N GLU A 11 -1.07 22.69 -2.61
CA GLU A 11 -2.11 22.21 -1.72
C GLU A 11 -2.82 20.98 -2.29
N GLN A 12 -3.13 21.00 -3.59
CA GLN A 12 -3.75 19.85 -4.27
C GLN A 12 -2.84 18.64 -4.25
N ARG A 13 -1.54 18.83 -4.53
CA ARG A 13 -0.56 17.74 -4.50
C ARG A 13 -0.40 17.17 -3.09
N GLN A 14 -0.37 18.03 -2.08
CA GLN A 14 -0.24 17.62 -0.68
C GLN A 14 -1.44 16.79 -0.23
N GLY A 15 -2.66 17.24 -0.56
CA GLY A 15 -3.88 16.48 -0.26
C GLY A 15 -3.90 15.12 -0.94
N SER A 16 -3.49 15.07 -2.20
CA SER A 16 -3.39 13.80 -2.93
C SER A 16 -2.35 12.87 -2.31
N CYS A 17 -1.21 13.39 -1.89
CA CYS A 17 -0.18 12.60 -1.23
C CYS A 17 -0.65 12.03 0.11
N GLU A 18 -1.45 12.76 0.87
CA GLU A 18 -2.03 12.26 2.11
C GLU A 18 -2.96 11.09 1.86
N LEU A 19 -3.83 11.19 0.83
CA LEU A 19 -4.71 10.10 0.44
C LEU A 19 -3.92 8.89 -0.07
N LEU A 20 -2.90 9.10 -0.86
CA LEU A 20 -2.05 8.02 -1.37
C LEU A 20 -1.32 7.32 -0.22
N ASN A 21 -0.84 8.07 0.78
CA ASN A 21 -0.20 7.47 1.94
C ASN A 21 -1.17 6.66 2.79
N ARG A 22 -2.45 7.05 2.83
CA ARG A 22 -3.48 6.26 3.49
C ARG A 22 -3.73 4.95 2.75
N VAL A 23 -3.88 5.03 1.41
CA VAL A 23 -4.06 3.83 0.57
C VAL A 23 -2.85 2.91 0.70
N LEU A 24 -1.65 3.46 0.66
CA LEU A 24 -0.41 2.71 0.82
C LEU A 24 -0.38 1.97 2.16
N SER A 25 -0.72 2.66 3.23
CA SER A 25 -0.72 2.09 4.59
C SER A 25 -1.75 0.98 4.73
N ASP A 26 -2.97 1.20 4.24
CA ASP A 26 -4.03 0.18 4.25
C ASP A 26 -3.62 -1.04 3.43
N SER A 27 -3.00 -0.82 2.27
CA SER A 27 -2.53 -1.90 1.41
C SER A 27 -1.45 -2.74 2.09
N TYR A 28 -0.53 -2.10 2.78
CA TYR A 28 0.52 -2.81 3.54
C TYR A 28 -0.06 -3.64 4.67
N LEU A 29 -1.01 -3.09 5.44
CA LEU A 29 -1.64 -3.84 6.52
C LEU A 29 -2.45 -5.00 5.98
N LEU A 30 -3.15 -4.82 4.87
CA LEU A 30 -3.87 -5.89 4.21
C LEU A 30 -2.91 -6.98 3.71
N GLN A 31 -1.77 -6.60 3.17
CA GLN A 31 -0.75 -7.54 2.71
C GLN A 31 -0.21 -8.38 3.88
N ILE A 32 0.04 -7.76 5.02
CA ILE A 32 0.50 -8.47 6.22
C ILE A 32 -0.54 -9.52 6.63
N LYS A 33 -1.81 -9.16 6.66
CA LYS A 33 -2.89 -10.09 6.99
C LYS A 33 -2.99 -11.22 5.97
N THR A 34 -2.90 -10.90 4.69
CA THR A 34 -2.96 -11.89 3.62
C THR A 34 -1.82 -12.90 3.73
N LYS A 35 -0.61 -12.42 3.99
CA LYS A 35 0.54 -13.29 4.21
C LYS A 35 0.36 -14.17 5.44
N LYS A 36 -0.18 -13.63 6.51
CA LYS A 36 -0.46 -14.39 7.73
C LYS A 36 -1.39 -15.56 7.44
N TYR A 37 -2.49 -15.32 6.74
CA TYR A 37 -3.43 -16.38 6.35
C TYR A 37 -2.79 -17.37 5.38
N HIS A 38 -1.95 -16.90 4.45
CA HIS A 38 -1.21 -17.74 3.53
C HIS A 38 -0.31 -18.75 4.28
N TRP A 39 0.34 -18.28 5.34
CA TRP A 39 1.21 -19.12 6.16
C TRP A 39 0.43 -20.09 7.03
N ASP A 40 -0.73 -19.69 7.54
CA ASP A 40 -1.47 -20.41 8.57
C ASP A 40 -2.51 -21.40 8.00
N VAL A 41 -2.83 -21.32 6.72
CA VAL A 41 -3.90 -22.14 6.15
C VAL A 41 -3.56 -23.63 6.24
N THR A 42 -4.56 -24.42 6.64
CA THR A 42 -4.44 -25.88 6.78
C THR A 42 -5.72 -26.53 6.26
N GLY A 43 -5.73 -27.85 6.16
CA GLY A 43 -6.91 -28.60 5.76
C GLY A 43 -6.86 -29.10 4.34
N PRO A 44 -7.95 -29.73 3.85
CA PRO A 44 -7.96 -30.37 2.54
C PRO A 44 -7.80 -29.40 1.37
N GLU A 45 -8.17 -28.13 1.56
CA GLU A 45 -8.06 -27.09 0.52
C GLU A 45 -6.77 -26.27 0.65
N PHE A 46 -5.78 -26.75 1.43
CA PHE A 46 -4.54 -26.02 1.71
C PHE A 46 -3.90 -25.46 0.45
N ARG A 47 -3.68 -26.32 -0.56
CA ARG A 47 -2.91 -25.93 -1.75
C ARG A 47 -3.63 -24.83 -2.54
N SER A 48 -4.94 -24.95 -2.73
CA SER A 48 -5.73 -23.98 -3.49
C SER A 48 -5.81 -22.64 -2.77
N ILE A 49 -6.05 -22.65 -1.47
CA ILE A 49 -6.17 -21.43 -0.67
C ILE A 49 -4.80 -20.76 -0.53
N HIS A 50 -3.76 -21.55 -0.28
CA HIS A 50 -2.39 -21.06 -0.17
C HIS A 50 -1.97 -20.34 -1.46
N GLN A 51 -2.25 -20.94 -2.62
CA GLN A 51 -1.94 -20.37 -3.92
C GLN A 51 -2.73 -19.08 -4.18
N LEU A 52 -4.02 -19.07 -3.86
CA LEU A 52 -4.87 -17.89 -4.02
C LEU A 52 -4.36 -16.72 -3.17
N LEU A 53 -4.02 -16.98 -1.91
CA LEU A 53 -3.52 -15.94 -1.02
C LEU A 53 -2.16 -15.41 -1.50
N GLN A 54 -1.32 -16.27 -2.06
CA GLN A 54 -0.05 -15.85 -2.64
C GLN A 54 -0.25 -14.89 -3.80
N GLU A 55 -1.17 -15.20 -4.71
CA GLU A 55 -1.51 -14.33 -5.83
C GLU A 55 -2.04 -12.98 -5.34
N GLN A 56 -2.82 -12.98 -4.27
CA GLN A 56 -3.38 -11.76 -3.70
C GLN A 56 -2.29 -10.85 -3.11
N TYR A 57 -1.35 -11.40 -2.32
CA TYR A 57 -0.33 -10.52 -1.75
C TYR A 57 0.70 -10.06 -2.78
N GLU A 58 0.94 -10.83 -3.84
CA GLU A 58 1.79 -10.40 -4.95
C GLU A 58 1.16 -9.23 -5.71
N MET A 59 -0.16 -9.27 -5.93
CA MET A 59 -0.88 -8.16 -6.55
C MET A 59 -0.86 -6.92 -5.66
N LEU A 60 -0.99 -7.09 -4.35
CA LEU A 60 -0.87 -5.98 -3.40
C LEU A 60 0.53 -5.36 -3.44
N ASP A 61 1.57 -6.16 -3.60
CA ASP A 61 2.94 -5.67 -3.74
C ASP A 61 3.07 -4.70 -4.92
N GLU A 62 2.54 -5.07 -6.08
CA GLU A 62 2.56 -4.21 -7.26
C GLU A 62 1.80 -2.91 -7.04
N ASN A 63 0.64 -3.00 -6.39
CA ASN A 63 -0.18 -1.82 -6.08
C ASN A 63 0.51 -0.89 -5.08
N ILE A 64 1.20 -1.46 -4.11
CA ILE A 64 1.97 -0.71 -3.11
C ILE A 64 3.08 0.07 -3.80
N ASP A 65 3.85 -0.57 -4.67
CA ASP A 65 4.92 0.09 -5.40
C ASP A 65 4.38 1.22 -6.30
N ALA A 66 3.31 0.95 -7.05
CA ALA A 66 2.69 1.95 -7.92
C ALA A 66 2.18 3.15 -7.12
N THR A 67 1.58 2.92 -5.96
CA THR A 67 1.08 3.99 -5.09
C THR A 67 2.22 4.84 -4.54
N ALA A 68 3.30 4.19 -4.08
CA ALA A 68 4.48 4.89 -3.57
C ALA A 68 5.15 5.74 -4.66
N GLU A 69 5.30 5.19 -5.85
CA GLU A 69 5.87 5.90 -6.98
C GLU A 69 5.03 7.10 -7.40
N ARG A 70 3.70 6.97 -7.37
CA ARG A 70 2.79 8.06 -7.66
C ARG A 70 2.95 9.19 -6.65
N THR A 71 3.12 8.86 -5.37
CA THR A 71 3.37 9.85 -4.31
C THR A 71 4.64 10.64 -4.62
N ARG A 72 5.71 9.96 -5.03
CA ARG A 72 6.95 10.63 -5.40
C ARG A 72 6.78 11.52 -6.64
N ALA A 73 6.01 11.06 -7.63
CA ALA A 73 5.74 11.83 -8.83
C ALA A 73 5.01 13.14 -8.51
N LEU A 74 4.20 13.16 -7.46
CA LEU A 74 3.50 14.37 -7.00
C LEU A 74 4.38 15.27 -6.12
N GLY A 75 5.61 14.88 -5.85
CA GLY A 75 6.55 15.66 -5.07
C GLY A 75 6.57 15.36 -3.58
N GLY A 76 5.79 14.39 -3.12
CA GLY A 76 5.77 13.96 -1.73
C GLY A 76 6.66 12.77 -1.47
N PHE A 77 6.61 12.26 -0.25
CA PHE A 77 7.34 11.07 0.17
C PHE A 77 6.34 10.01 0.65
N PRO A 78 6.44 8.77 0.13
CA PRO A 78 5.59 7.70 0.65
C PRO A 78 6.01 7.34 2.06
N VAL A 79 5.03 6.97 2.90
CA VAL A 79 5.29 6.44 4.23
C VAL A 79 5.99 5.08 4.09
N GLY A 80 6.98 4.81 4.94
CA GLY A 80 7.79 3.60 4.82
C GLY A 80 8.17 2.96 6.15
N THR A 81 7.49 3.29 7.23
CA THR A 81 7.75 2.69 8.54
C THR A 81 6.48 2.05 9.09
N ALA A 82 6.63 1.03 9.94
CA ALA A 82 5.49 0.37 10.58
C ALA A 82 4.67 1.37 11.39
N GLU A 83 5.32 2.27 12.11
CA GLU A 83 4.63 3.31 12.88
C GLU A 83 3.84 4.23 11.96
N GLY A 84 4.44 4.63 10.84
CA GLY A 84 3.78 5.47 9.85
C GLY A 84 2.57 4.79 9.23
N PHE A 85 2.64 3.50 8.91
CA PHE A 85 1.53 2.75 8.37
C PHE A 85 0.36 2.72 9.36
N LEU A 86 0.63 2.49 10.63
CA LEU A 86 -0.42 2.48 11.66
C LEU A 86 -1.05 3.85 11.84
N LYS A 87 -0.26 4.91 11.70
CA LYS A 87 -0.74 6.29 11.82
C LYS A 87 -1.68 6.68 10.67
N TYR A 88 -1.33 6.31 9.43
CA TYR A 88 -2.09 6.71 8.24
C TYR A 88 -3.23 5.75 7.91
N ALA A 89 -3.18 4.52 8.38
CA ALA A 89 -4.17 3.51 8.01
C ALA A 89 -5.57 3.85 8.51
N SER A 90 -6.57 3.46 7.72
CA SER A 90 -7.99 3.59 8.08
C SER A 90 -8.62 2.25 8.49
N ILE A 91 -7.86 1.16 8.39
CA ILE A 91 -8.34 -0.18 8.73
C ILE A 91 -7.67 -0.72 10.00
#